data_abc59397659a4f70309db67cc410b7f7
#
_entry.id   abc59397659a4f70309db67cc410b7f7
#
_cell.length_a   1.000
_cell.length_b   1.000
_cell.length_c   1.000
_cell.angle_alpha   90.00
_cell.angle_beta   90.00
_cell.angle_gamma   90.00
#
_symmetry.space_group_name_H-M   'P 1'
#
loop_
_entity.id
_entity.type
_entity.pdbx_description
1 polymer ?
#
loop_
_entity_poly.entity_id
_entity_poly.type
_entity_poly.pdbx_seq_one_letter_code
_entity_poly.pdbx_strand_id
1 'polypeptide(L)'
;MVKVGMIGVGTVSQMMHLPILSGLRDMYEITAVSDVSPSQLKHIADTYQAKAYADPYELVKDPNVDAVFICSPDQYHADYALAAVEAGKHVFVEKPVTLCIEDLEKLIAAEKAHPGQACMVGYMRRYSQGFLKCKELLAADDRKIEYMRFRDIILEGDFFMGQTRLPYLCSDIPDEAKVDGSARRKEQLIRALGPDSTEQQRITYVMLTGLGSHTLSAVRELVGLPVEIESVSVQGEHVIIVFRYNDFLAVYEILNDQDVVQFDASIEIYQHDRRMKIGRASCRERV
;
A
#
# COMPACT_ATOMS: atom_id res chain seq x y z
N MET A 1 -18.83 -17.24 5.64
CA MET A 1 -18.80 -15.78 5.57
C MET A 1 -17.72 -15.29 6.52
N VAL A 2 -16.77 -14.50 6.05
CA VAL A 2 -15.63 -14.00 6.84
C VAL A 2 -16.08 -12.73 7.59
N LYS A 3 -15.93 -12.72 8.90
CA LYS A 3 -16.25 -11.57 9.75
C LYS A 3 -15.04 -10.62 9.82
N VAL A 4 -15.26 -9.39 9.36
CA VAL A 4 -14.20 -8.40 9.19
C VAL A 4 -14.26 -7.33 10.27
N GLY A 5 -13.12 -7.12 10.93
CA GLY A 5 -12.84 -5.95 11.75
C GLY A 5 -11.99 -4.95 10.96
N MET A 6 -12.32 -3.66 11.02
CA MET A 6 -11.56 -2.63 10.33
C MET A 6 -10.93 -1.64 11.30
N ILE A 7 -9.63 -1.46 11.20
CA ILE A 7 -8.84 -0.47 11.97
C ILE A 7 -8.48 0.70 11.06
N GLY A 8 -8.97 1.89 11.40
CA GLY A 8 -8.89 3.08 10.57
C GLY A 8 -10.04 3.13 9.54
N VAL A 9 -11.05 3.97 9.82
CA VAL A 9 -12.19 4.13 8.92
C VAL A 9 -12.20 5.50 8.23
N GLY A 10 -10.99 5.96 7.88
CA GLY A 10 -10.73 7.18 7.13
C GLY A 10 -11.05 7.07 5.64
N THR A 11 -10.39 7.94 4.85
CA THR A 11 -10.63 8.10 3.41
C THR A 11 -10.56 6.79 2.62
N VAL A 12 -9.45 6.04 2.72
CA VAL A 12 -9.25 4.81 1.93
C VAL A 12 -10.29 3.75 2.27
N SER A 13 -10.59 3.57 3.57
CA SER A 13 -11.60 2.62 4.02
C SER A 13 -12.97 2.96 3.46
N GLN A 14 -13.39 4.22 3.52
CA GLN A 14 -14.71 4.67 3.09
C GLN A 14 -14.88 4.70 1.57
N MET A 15 -13.82 5.00 0.85
CA MET A 15 -13.87 5.08 -0.61
C MET A 15 -13.74 3.71 -1.29
N MET A 16 -12.99 2.80 -0.68
CA MET A 16 -12.63 1.53 -1.31
C MET A 16 -13.10 0.31 -0.50
N HIS A 17 -12.55 0.07 0.68
CA HIS A 17 -12.73 -1.21 1.37
C HIS A 17 -14.14 -1.44 1.88
N LEU A 18 -14.72 -0.49 2.61
CA LEU A 18 -16.06 -0.64 3.18
C LEU A 18 -17.15 -0.85 2.11
N PRO A 19 -17.18 -0.06 1.00
CA PRO A 19 -18.14 -0.30 -0.08
C PRO A 19 -17.96 -1.65 -0.78
N ILE A 20 -16.70 -2.07 -1.02
CA ILE A 20 -16.39 -3.35 -1.68
C ILE A 20 -16.83 -4.51 -0.79
N LEU A 21 -16.42 -4.52 0.48
CA LEU A 21 -16.80 -5.56 1.44
C LEU A 21 -18.34 -5.63 1.62
N SER A 22 -18.99 -4.47 1.73
CA SER A 22 -20.45 -4.39 1.81
C SER A 22 -21.15 -4.85 0.51
N GLY A 23 -20.50 -4.76 -0.65
CA GLY A 23 -21.00 -5.29 -1.93
C GLY A 23 -20.86 -6.81 -2.04
N LEU A 24 -19.93 -7.40 -1.30
CA LEU A 24 -19.60 -8.84 -1.32
C LEU A 24 -20.21 -9.57 -0.10
N ARG A 25 -21.52 -9.34 0.16
CA ARG A 25 -22.23 -9.81 1.36
C ARG A 25 -22.30 -11.32 1.51
N ASP A 26 -22.17 -12.06 0.44
CA ASP A 26 -22.13 -13.52 0.48
C ASP A 26 -20.79 -14.05 1.01
N MET A 27 -19.75 -13.23 1.00
CA MET A 27 -18.39 -13.58 1.40
C MET A 27 -17.97 -12.92 2.72
N TYR A 28 -18.34 -11.67 2.93
CA TYR A 28 -17.86 -10.83 4.03
C TYR A 28 -18.98 -10.17 4.83
N GLU A 29 -18.75 -10.02 6.12
CA GLU A 29 -19.58 -9.25 7.05
C GLU A 29 -18.68 -8.28 7.83
N ILE A 30 -18.99 -6.99 7.81
CA ILE A 30 -18.27 -5.97 8.61
C ILE A 30 -18.86 -6.02 10.02
N THR A 31 -18.13 -6.63 10.97
CA THR A 31 -18.64 -6.85 12.32
C THR A 31 -18.10 -5.87 13.36
N ALA A 32 -16.92 -5.29 13.10
CA ALA A 32 -16.25 -4.38 14.03
C ALA A 32 -15.50 -3.28 13.29
N VAL A 33 -15.44 -2.08 13.89
CA VAL A 33 -14.69 -0.94 13.38
C VAL A 33 -13.98 -0.22 14.52
N SER A 34 -12.81 0.36 14.22
CA SER A 34 -12.04 1.18 15.15
C SER A 34 -11.47 2.41 14.46
N ASP A 35 -11.55 3.55 15.12
CA ASP A 35 -10.94 4.81 14.69
C ASP A 35 -10.65 5.71 15.89
N VAL A 36 -9.69 6.60 15.76
CA VAL A 36 -9.33 7.58 16.79
C VAL A 36 -10.28 8.77 16.86
N SER A 37 -11.00 9.08 15.76
CA SER A 37 -12.05 10.10 15.73
C SER A 37 -13.36 9.51 16.26
N PRO A 38 -13.89 9.96 17.42
CA PRO A 38 -15.13 9.42 17.97
C PRO A 38 -16.36 9.61 17.06
N SER A 39 -16.45 10.76 16.40
CA SER A 39 -17.58 11.04 15.50
C SER A 39 -17.52 10.18 14.24
N GLN A 40 -16.33 10.00 13.66
CA GLN A 40 -16.14 9.15 12.48
C GLN A 40 -16.38 7.68 12.82
N LEU A 41 -15.83 7.20 13.93
CA LEU A 41 -16.07 5.86 14.45
C LEU A 41 -17.58 5.58 14.62
N LYS A 42 -18.29 6.50 15.30
CA LYS A 42 -19.73 6.36 15.48
C LYS A 42 -20.49 6.32 14.16
N HIS A 43 -20.20 7.25 13.24
CA HIS A 43 -20.86 7.33 11.94
C HIS A 43 -20.72 6.03 11.14
N ILE A 44 -19.49 5.48 11.08
CA ILE A 44 -19.24 4.26 10.33
C ILE A 44 -19.83 3.03 11.03
N ALA A 45 -19.73 2.94 12.35
CA ALA A 45 -20.36 1.88 13.12
C ALA A 45 -21.87 1.82 12.91
N ASP A 46 -22.54 2.98 12.98
CA ASP A 46 -23.99 3.10 12.72
C ASP A 46 -24.34 2.74 11.27
N THR A 47 -23.53 3.17 10.30
CA THR A 47 -23.77 2.94 8.85
C THR A 47 -23.71 1.46 8.50
N TYR A 48 -22.73 0.74 9.04
CA TYR A 48 -22.49 -0.68 8.73
C TYR A 48 -23.06 -1.63 9.80
N GLN A 49 -23.70 -1.12 10.84
CA GLN A 49 -24.23 -1.89 11.98
C GLN A 49 -23.13 -2.71 12.65
N ALA A 50 -21.92 -2.16 12.71
CA ALA A 50 -20.73 -2.79 13.25
C ALA A 50 -20.48 -2.34 14.70
N LYS A 51 -19.83 -3.20 15.48
CA LYS A 51 -19.42 -2.85 16.84
C LYS A 51 -18.25 -1.86 16.81
N ALA A 52 -18.39 -0.75 17.54
CA ALA A 52 -17.37 0.30 17.64
C ALA A 52 -16.36 -0.03 18.74
N TYR A 53 -15.07 0.14 18.44
CA TYR A 53 -13.96 0.02 19.37
C TYR A 53 -13.11 1.28 19.35
N ALA A 54 -12.94 1.92 20.49
CA ALA A 54 -12.02 3.05 20.63
C ALA A 54 -10.54 2.58 20.62
N ASP A 55 -10.30 1.36 21.14
CA ASP A 55 -8.98 0.74 21.15
C ASP A 55 -8.93 -0.35 20.06
N PRO A 56 -8.03 -0.21 19.05
CA PRO A 56 -7.88 -1.21 17.99
C PRO A 56 -7.38 -2.57 18.50
N TYR A 57 -6.66 -2.62 19.61
CA TYR A 57 -6.23 -3.89 20.22
C TYR A 57 -7.38 -4.68 20.83
N GLU A 58 -8.43 -4.02 21.29
CA GLU A 58 -9.63 -4.70 21.75
C GLU A 58 -10.45 -5.25 20.55
N LEU A 59 -10.48 -4.57 19.43
CA LEU A 59 -11.06 -5.09 18.18
C LEU A 59 -10.38 -6.39 17.75
N VAL A 60 -9.05 -6.41 17.78
CA VAL A 60 -8.24 -7.60 17.42
C VAL A 60 -8.58 -8.82 18.27
N LYS A 61 -8.93 -8.62 19.54
CA LYS A 61 -9.29 -9.69 20.49
C LYS A 61 -10.72 -10.19 20.35
N ASP A 62 -11.58 -9.49 19.59
CA ASP A 62 -12.98 -9.88 19.46
C ASP A 62 -13.12 -11.26 18.79
N PRO A 63 -13.78 -12.25 19.43
CA PRO A 63 -14.00 -13.56 18.83
C PRO A 63 -14.92 -13.54 17.61
N ASN A 64 -15.68 -12.45 17.39
CA ASN A 64 -16.50 -12.24 16.21
C ASN A 64 -15.77 -11.55 15.05
N VAL A 65 -14.44 -11.50 15.09
CA VAL A 65 -13.59 -11.02 14.00
C VAL A 65 -12.72 -12.18 13.54
N ASP A 66 -12.81 -12.53 12.27
CA ASP A 66 -11.96 -13.54 11.63
C ASP A 66 -10.76 -12.90 10.92
N ALA A 67 -10.97 -11.73 10.31
CA ALA A 67 -9.97 -11.00 9.54
C ALA A 67 -9.94 -9.52 9.94
N VAL A 68 -8.74 -8.94 10.05
CA VAL A 68 -8.53 -7.53 10.37
C VAL A 68 -8.03 -6.80 9.14
N PHE A 69 -8.76 -5.76 8.72
CA PHE A 69 -8.36 -4.82 7.68
C PHE A 69 -7.74 -3.58 8.33
N ILE A 70 -6.47 -3.34 8.09
CA ILE A 70 -5.70 -2.25 8.70
C ILE A 70 -5.51 -1.15 7.66
N CYS A 71 -6.21 -0.04 7.86
CA CYS A 71 -6.25 1.13 7.00
C CYS A 71 -5.97 2.42 7.80
N SER A 72 -5.32 2.29 8.93
CA SER A 72 -4.79 3.38 9.76
C SER A 72 -3.66 4.14 9.02
N PRO A 73 -3.13 5.22 9.58
CA PRO A 73 -1.87 5.79 9.08
C PRO A 73 -0.72 4.77 9.15
N ASP A 74 0.20 4.85 8.19
CA ASP A 74 1.24 3.85 7.92
C ASP A 74 2.17 3.55 9.11
N GLN A 75 2.40 4.51 9.99
CA GLN A 75 3.21 4.33 11.20
C GLN A 75 2.63 3.36 12.23
N TYR A 76 1.37 2.93 12.07
CA TYR A 76 0.71 1.96 12.95
C TYR A 76 0.51 0.59 12.28
N HIS A 77 0.77 0.47 10.99
CA HIS A 77 0.45 -0.74 10.22
C HIS A 77 1.10 -2.00 10.78
N ALA A 78 2.42 -1.92 11.04
CA ALA A 78 3.17 -3.08 11.54
C ALA A 78 2.70 -3.55 12.91
N ASP A 79 2.44 -2.62 13.83
CA ASP A 79 2.02 -2.93 15.20
C ASP A 79 0.65 -3.62 15.21
N TYR A 80 -0.31 -3.08 14.45
CA TYR A 80 -1.64 -3.68 14.37
C TYR A 80 -1.65 -5.00 13.60
N ALA A 81 -0.82 -5.12 12.55
CA ALA A 81 -0.68 -6.36 11.81
C ALA A 81 -0.07 -7.46 12.68
N LEU A 82 0.97 -7.14 13.44
CA LEU A 82 1.59 -8.08 14.40
C LEU A 82 0.59 -8.54 15.44
N ALA A 83 -0.12 -7.62 16.08
CA ALA A 83 -1.13 -7.95 17.08
C ALA A 83 -2.25 -8.83 16.51
N ALA A 84 -2.68 -8.57 15.27
CA ALA A 84 -3.71 -9.37 14.62
C ALA A 84 -3.24 -10.80 14.29
N VAL A 85 -2.01 -10.95 13.77
CA VAL A 85 -1.41 -12.27 13.51
C VAL A 85 -1.27 -13.06 14.80
N GLU A 86 -0.75 -12.46 15.86
CA GLU A 86 -0.57 -13.09 17.18
C GLU A 86 -1.92 -13.49 17.83
N ALA A 87 -2.99 -12.73 17.56
CA ALA A 87 -4.35 -13.07 17.97
C ALA A 87 -5.02 -14.14 17.09
N GLY A 88 -4.31 -14.70 16.11
CA GLY A 88 -4.82 -15.74 15.22
C GLY A 88 -5.79 -15.22 14.14
N LYS A 89 -5.74 -13.93 13.80
CA LYS A 89 -6.59 -13.32 12.77
C LYS A 89 -5.90 -13.33 11.40
N HIS A 90 -6.68 -13.45 10.35
CA HIS A 90 -6.22 -13.09 9.01
C HIS A 90 -5.99 -11.58 8.92
N VAL A 91 -5.02 -11.14 8.15
CA VAL A 91 -4.63 -9.73 8.04
C VAL A 91 -4.67 -9.26 6.60
N PHE A 92 -5.36 -8.17 6.37
CA PHE A 92 -5.15 -7.28 5.24
C PHE A 92 -4.62 -5.96 5.77
N VAL A 93 -3.47 -5.50 5.28
CA VAL A 93 -2.90 -4.21 5.68
C VAL A 93 -2.64 -3.34 4.46
N GLU A 94 -3.04 -2.06 4.56
CA GLU A 94 -2.71 -1.09 3.53
C GLU A 94 -1.19 -0.89 3.41
N LYS A 95 -0.78 -0.44 2.25
CA LYS A 95 0.63 -0.16 1.96
C LYS A 95 1.04 1.24 2.50
N PRO A 96 2.31 1.43 2.83
CA PRO A 96 3.32 0.40 3.05
C PRO A 96 3.04 -0.37 4.34
N VAL A 97 3.43 -1.64 4.39
CA VAL A 97 3.20 -2.45 5.60
C VAL A 97 3.99 -1.94 6.80
N THR A 98 5.12 -1.31 6.57
CA THR A 98 5.98 -0.66 7.56
C THR A 98 6.93 0.31 6.88
N LEU A 99 7.51 1.22 7.68
CA LEU A 99 8.59 2.11 7.27
C LEU A 99 9.98 1.60 7.71
N CYS A 100 10.06 0.53 8.52
CA CYS A 100 11.30 0.02 9.10
C CYS A 100 11.49 -1.46 8.81
N ILE A 101 12.71 -1.85 8.48
CA ILE A 101 13.04 -3.23 8.15
C ILE A 101 12.89 -4.17 9.36
N GLU A 102 13.25 -3.70 10.55
CA GLU A 102 13.16 -4.47 11.79
C GLU A 102 11.70 -4.83 12.14
N ASP A 103 10.76 -3.95 11.86
CA ASP A 103 9.34 -4.21 12.08
C ASP A 103 8.77 -5.17 11.04
N LEU A 104 9.27 -5.09 9.79
CA LEU A 104 8.97 -6.08 8.75
C LEU A 104 9.47 -7.48 9.13
N GLU A 105 10.69 -7.58 9.66
CA GLU A 105 11.29 -8.86 10.09
C GLU A 105 10.49 -9.50 11.24
N LYS A 106 10.02 -8.71 12.21
CA LYS A 106 9.12 -9.19 13.28
C LYS A 106 7.81 -9.73 12.69
N LEU A 107 7.20 -9.00 11.76
CA LEU A 107 5.95 -9.42 11.13
C LEU A 107 6.12 -10.71 10.31
N ILE A 108 7.22 -10.83 9.56
CA ILE A 108 7.58 -12.06 8.82
C ILE A 108 7.78 -13.23 9.79
N ALA A 109 8.42 -13.01 10.93
CA ALA A 109 8.62 -14.04 11.93
C ALA A 109 7.28 -14.50 12.54
N ALA A 110 6.39 -13.57 12.85
CA ALA A 110 5.05 -13.86 13.35
C ALA A 110 4.20 -14.62 12.32
N GLU A 111 4.20 -14.20 11.06
CA GLU A 111 3.51 -14.92 9.97
C GLU A 111 3.99 -16.38 9.85
N LYS A 112 5.30 -16.59 9.88
CA LYS A 112 5.88 -17.94 9.84
C LYS A 112 5.51 -18.80 11.05
N ALA A 113 5.35 -18.19 12.22
CA ALA A 113 4.93 -18.88 13.44
C ALA A 113 3.43 -19.23 13.43
N HIS A 114 2.64 -18.58 12.58
CA HIS A 114 1.18 -18.75 12.48
C HIS A 114 0.75 -19.12 11.05
N PRO A 115 1.13 -20.28 10.52
CA PRO A 115 0.94 -20.63 9.10
C PRO A 115 -0.53 -20.82 8.68
N GLY A 116 -1.46 -20.76 9.64
CA GLY A 116 -2.91 -20.82 9.36
C GLY A 116 -3.53 -19.46 9.02
N GLN A 117 -2.81 -18.35 9.23
CA GLN A 117 -3.28 -17.01 8.92
C GLN A 117 -2.80 -16.56 7.54
N ALA A 118 -3.69 -15.91 6.81
CA ALA A 118 -3.34 -15.21 5.59
C ALA A 118 -2.92 -13.77 5.95
N CYS A 119 -1.74 -13.34 5.48
CA CYS A 119 -1.28 -11.97 5.58
C CYS A 119 -1.14 -11.38 4.18
N MET A 120 -1.87 -10.30 3.91
CA MET A 120 -1.89 -9.63 2.61
C MET A 120 -1.62 -8.14 2.75
N VAL A 121 -0.69 -7.62 1.94
CA VAL A 121 -0.44 -6.17 1.82
C VAL A 121 -1.19 -5.64 0.60
N GLY A 122 -1.84 -4.48 0.74
CA GLY A 122 -2.75 -3.85 -0.23
C GLY A 122 -2.08 -3.33 -1.50
N TYR A 123 -1.25 -4.09 -2.17
CA TYR A 123 -0.64 -3.73 -3.45
C TYR A 123 -1.56 -4.07 -4.63
N MET A 124 -2.66 -3.33 -4.76
CA MET A 124 -3.75 -3.61 -5.69
C MET A 124 -3.33 -3.71 -7.17
N ARG A 125 -2.24 -3.03 -7.60
CA ARG A 125 -1.77 -3.07 -9.00
C ARG A 125 -1.39 -4.47 -9.45
N ARG A 126 -0.95 -5.33 -8.53
CA ARG A 126 -0.57 -6.73 -8.78
C ARG A 126 -1.76 -7.64 -9.13
N TYR A 127 -2.98 -7.15 -8.93
CA TYR A 127 -4.23 -7.88 -9.22
C TYR A 127 -4.97 -7.32 -10.44
N SER A 128 -4.41 -6.31 -11.12
CA SER A 128 -5.01 -5.79 -12.36
C SER A 128 -4.88 -6.80 -13.50
N GLN A 129 -5.89 -6.87 -14.36
CA GLN A 129 -5.90 -7.81 -15.49
C GLN A 129 -4.68 -7.67 -16.39
N GLY A 130 -4.25 -6.42 -16.64
CA GLY A 130 -3.06 -6.17 -17.42
C GLY A 130 -1.77 -6.65 -16.79
N PHE A 131 -1.65 -6.54 -15.48
CA PHE A 131 -0.51 -7.09 -14.74
C PHE A 131 -0.49 -8.62 -14.81
N LEU A 132 -1.62 -9.27 -14.55
CA LEU A 132 -1.75 -10.72 -14.60
C LEU A 132 -1.44 -11.26 -16.00
N LYS A 133 -1.95 -10.60 -17.06
CA LYS A 133 -1.65 -10.97 -18.43
C LYS A 133 -0.17 -10.78 -18.79
N CYS A 134 0.45 -9.69 -18.34
CA CYS A 134 1.89 -9.47 -18.53
C CYS A 134 2.72 -10.58 -17.84
N LYS A 135 2.36 -10.93 -16.61
CA LYS A 135 3.02 -12.02 -15.86
C LYS A 135 2.89 -13.36 -16.59
N GLU A 136 1.71 -13.69 -17.09
CA GLU A 136 1.47 -14.87 -17.92
C GLU A 136 2.35 -14.88 -19.18
N LEU A 137 2.41 -13.76 -19.90
CA LEU A 137 3.20 -13.64 -21.12
C LEU A 137 4.71 -13.74 -20.87
N LEU A 138 5.21 -13.24 -19.74
CA LEU A 138 6.61 -13.38 -19.36
C LEU A 138 6.96 -14.83 -18.97
N ALA A 139 6.03 -15.53 -18.35
CA ALA A 139 6.22 -16.93 -17.97
C ALA A 139 6.07 -17.92 -19.14
N ALA A 140 5.44 -17.51 -20.23
CA ALA A 140 5.10 -18.40 -21.36
C ALA A 140 6.25 -18.66 -22.32
N ASP A 141 7.31 -17.86 -22.30
CA ASP A 141 8.45 -17.99 -23.21
C ASP A 141 9.77 -17.48 -22.58
N ASP A 142 10.90 -17.88 -23.17
CA ASP A 142 12.26 -17.54 -22.71
C ASP A 142 12.81 -16.27 -23.36
N ARG A 143 11.96 -15.40 -23.89
CA ARG A 143 12.41 -14.14 -24.49
C ARG A 143 13.11 -13.28 -23.49
N LYS A 144 14.33 -12.88 -23.81
CA LYS A 144 15.10 -11.98 -22.95
C LYS A 144 14.46 -10.59 -22.89
N ILE A 145 14.44 -10.03 -21.70
CA ILE A 145 14.16 -8.61 -21.52
C ILE A 145 15.44 -7.85 -21.88
N GLU A 146 15.30 -6.87 -22.76
CA GLU A 146 16.41 -6.01 -23.19
C GLU A 146 16.45 -4.71 -22.40
N TYR A 147 15.25 -4.22 -22.01
CA TYR A 147 15.09 -2.96 -21.28
C TYR A 147 13.76 -2.91 -20.58
N MET A 148 13.71 -2.22 -19.43
CA MET A 148 12.47 -1.86 -18.76
C MET A 148 12.44 -0.38 -18.41
N ARG A 149 11.25 0.19 -18.46
CA ARG A 149 10.97 1.51 -17.91
C ARG A 149 9.67 1.48 -17.13
N PHE A 150 9.69 2.04 -15.94
CA PHE A 150 8.50 2.18 -15.14
C PHE A 150 8.46 3.53 -14.45
N ARG A 151 7.27 4.01 -14.18
CA ARG A 151 7.09 5.35 -13.62
C ARG A 151 5.85 5.47 -12.77
N ASP A 152 5.91 6.41 -11.86
CA ASP A 152 4.81 6.93 -11.06
C ASP A 152 4.88 8.47 -11.09
N ILE A 153 4.19 9.08 -12.03
CA ILE A 153 4.00 10.53 -12.10
C ILE A 153 2.57 10.79 -11.66
N ILE A 154 2.40 11.45 -10.51
CA ILE A 154 1.08 11.65 -9.94
C ILE A 154 0.81 13.10 -9.61
N LEU A 155 -0.47 13.42 -9.73
CA LEU A 155 -1.09 14.56 -9.11
C LEU A 155 -1.54 14.16 -7.70
N GLU A 156 -1.17 14.93 -6.70
CA GLU A 156 -1.65 14.76 -5.33
C GLU A 156 -3.07 15.31 -5.19
N GLY A 157 -3.90 14.65 -4.38
CA GLY A 157 -5.12 15.23 -3.84
C GLY A 157 -6.43 14.98 -4.59
N ASP A 158 -7.17 16.03 -4.79
CA ASP A 158 -8.60 16.06 -5.13
C ASP A 158 -9.01 15.28 -6.40
N PHE A 159 -8.08 15.06 -7.33
CA PHE A 159 -8.37 14.30 -8.53
C PHE A 159 -8.78 12.85 -8.24
N PHE A 160 -8.13 12.19 -7.29
CA PHE A 160 -8.52 10.83 -6.87
C PHE A 160 -9.78 10.85 -6.03
N MET A 161 -9.90 11.84 -5.15
CA MET A 161 -11.03 12.00 -4.25
C MET A 161 -12.31 12.33 -5.00
N GLY A 162 -12.23 13.16 -6.05
CA GLY A 162 -13.38 13.61 -6.83
C GLY A 162 -13.98 12.57 -7.78
N GLN A 163 -13.30 11.45 -8.04
CA GLN A 163 -13.79 10.38 -8.93
C GLN A 163 -14.73 9.38 -8.26
N THR A 164 -14.82 9.41 -6.95
CA THR A 164 -15.58 8.48 -6.15
C THR A 164 -16.48 9.22 -5.16
N ARG A 165 -17.12 8.46 -4.29
CA ARG A 165 -17.96 9.01 -3.21
C ARG A 165 -17.08 9.83 -2.25
N LEU A 166 -17.54 11.05 -1.89
CA LEU A 166 -16.88 11.84 -0.87
C LEU A 166 -16.93 11.10 0.49
N PRO A 167 -15.78 10.93 1.17
CA PRO A 167 -15.78 10.32 2.48
C PRO A 167 -16.36 11.28 3.53
N TYR A 168 -16.98 10.73 4.56
CA TYR A 168 -17.36 11.47 5.76
C TYR A 168 -16.13 11.62 6.64
N LEU A 169 -15.57 12.82 6.70
CA LEU A 169 -14.39 13.13 7.49
C LEU A 169 -14.74 14.05 8.66
N CYS A 170 -14.18 13.75 9.82
CA CYS A 170 -14.35 14.51 11.04
C CYS A 170 -13.05 15.17 11.46
N SER A 171 -13.15 16.31 12.13
CA SER A 171 -12.00 17.07 12.65
C SER A 171 -11.72 16.82 14.14
N ASP A 172 -12.42 15.88 14.76
CA ASP A 172 -12.39 15.60 16.20
C ASP A 172 -11.34 14.53 16.59
N ILE A 173 -10.29 14.41 15.79
CA ILE A 173 -9.13 13.57 16.15
C ILE A 173 -8.47 14.17 17.41
N PRO A 174 -8.34 13.40 18.51
CA PRO A 174 -7.71 13.87 19.73
C PRO A 174 -6.27 14.36 19.49
N ASP A 175 -5.88 15.42 20.19
CA ASP A 175 -4.54 15.99 20.02
C ASP A 175 -3.44 15.02 20.46
N GLU A 176 -3.71 14.17 21.44
CA GLU A 176 -2.81 13.09 21.87
C GLU A 176 -2.52 12.11 20.72
N ALA A 177 -3.54 11.75 19.94
CA ALA A 177 -3.37 10.86 18.80
C ALA A 177 -2.55 11.50 17.67
N LYS A 178 -2.71 12.81 17.44
CA LYS A 178 -1.88 13.58 16.49
C LYS A 178 -0.41 13.64 16.93
N VAL A 179 -0.17 13.89 18.22
CA VAL A 179 1.17 13.94 18.81
C VAL A 179 1.83 12.56 18.73
N ASP A 180 1.14 11.50 19.14
CA ASP A 180 1.64 10.12 19.07
C ASP A 180 1.98 9.73 17.63
N GLY A 181 1.08 9.96 16.67
CA GLY A 181 1.31 9.66 15.26
C GLY A 181 2.51 10.37 14.67
N SER A 182 2.70 11.64 15.01
CA SER A 182 3.85 12.44 14.58
C SER A 182 5.17 11.92 15.18
N ALA A 183 5.14 11.57 16.47
CA ALA A 183 6.30 11.04 17.18
C ALA A 183 6.74 9.67 16.62
N ARG A 184 5.79 8.76 16.40
CA ARG A 184 6.03 7.43 15.80
C ARG A 184 6.62 7.54 14.40
N ARG A 185 6.02 8.38 13.55
CA ARG A 185 6.54 8.59 12.19
C ARG A 185 7.95 9.14 12.19
N LYS A 186 8.24 10.12 13.06
CA LYS A 186 9.60 10.67 13.22
C LYS A 186 10.59 9.60 13.68
N GLU A 187 10.24 8.79 14.68
CA GLU A 187 11.07 7.70 15.19
C GLU A 187 11.37 6.68 14.09
N GLN A 188 10.34 6.23 13.35
CA GLN A 188 10.51 5.28 12.27
C GLN A 188 11.39 5.81 11.13
N LEU A 189 11.26 7.09 10.77
CA LEU A 189 12.14 7.70 9.79
C LEU A 189 13.60 7.78 10.27
N ILE A 190 13.84 8.04 11.56
CA ILE A 190 15.18 8.00 12.15
C ILE A 190 15.74 6.56 12.13
N ARG A 191 14.93 5.56 12.45
CA ARG A 191 15.34 4.14 12.39
C ARG A 191 15.67 3.72 10.95
N ALA A 192 14.87 4.15 9.97
CA ALA A 192 15.05 3.77 8.58
C ALA A 192 16.24 4.46 7.88
N LEU A 193 16.49 5.73 8.21
CA LEU A 193 17.43 6.59 7.47
C LEU A 193 18.63 7.07 8.30
N GLY A 194 18.60 6.85 9.61
CA GLY A 194 19.56 7.42 10.54
C GLY A 194 19.18 8.81 11.07
N PRO A 195 19.75 9.20 12.21
CA PRO A 195 19.42 10.47 12.89
C PRO A 195 19.85 11.71 12.08
N ASP A 196 20.89 11.58 11.27
CA ASP A 196 21.46 12.68 10.47
C ASP A 196 20.82 12.82 9.08
N SER A 197 19.72 12.10 8.82
CA SER A 197 19.03 12.17 7.54
C SER A 197 18.51 13.57 7.25
N THR A 198 18.77 14.05 6.03
CA THR A 198 18.28 15.35 5.57
C THR A 198 16.78 15.33 5.32
N GLU A 199 16.15 16.51 5.27
CA GLU A 199 14.74 16.62 4.90
C GLU A 199 14.46 16.04 3.52
N GLN A 200 15.32 16.31 2.54
CA GLN A 200 15.22 15.75 1.19
C GLN A 200 15.22 14.21 1.19
N GLN A 201 16.08 13.59 1.98
CA GLN A 201 16.11 12.12 2.11
C GLN A 201 14.82 11.57 2.71
N ARG A 202 14.25 12.24 3.70
CA ARG A 202 12.96 11.85 4.32
C ARG A 202 11.80 12.00 3.34
N ILE A 203 11.72 13.10 2.61
CA ILE A 203 10.71 13.33 1.56
C ILE A 203 10.83 12.22 0.51
N THR A 204 12.02 11.99 -0.02
CA THR A 204 12.28 10.93 -1.02
C THR A 204 11.87 9.54 -0.50
N TYR A 205 12.21 9.22 0.74
CA TYR A 205 11.88 7.93 1.34
C TYR A 205 10.35 7.74 1.48
N VAL A 206 9.65 8.75 1.99
CA VAL A 206 8.20 8.72 2.14
C VAL A 206 7.51 8.60 0.77
N MET A 207 8.01 9.32 -0.24
CA MET A 207 7.48 9.21 -1.60
C MET A 207 7.70 7.82 -2.20
N LEU A 208 8.89 7.25 -2.04
CA LEU A 208 9.20 5.89 -2.54
C LEU A 208 8.41 4.79 -1.81
N THR A 209 8.25 4.89 -0.49
CA THR A 209 7.48 3.91 0.30
C THR A 209 5.98 4.09 0.16
N GLY A 210 5.49 5.32 0.13
CA GLY A 210 4.06 5.61 0.03
C GLY A 210 3.49 5.43 -1.38
N LEU A 211 4.17 5.96 -2.39
CA LEU A 211 3.74 5.91 -3.79
C LEU A 211 4.50 4.85 -4.59
N GLY A 212 5.83 4.94 -4.60
CA GLY A 212 6.69 4.09 -5.41
C GLY A 212 6.54 2.61 -5.11
N SER A 213 6.22 2.25 -3.88
CA SER A 213 6.01 0.87 -3.46
C SER A 213 4.96 0.12 -4.28
N HIS A 214 3.98 0.80 -4.85
CA HIS A 214 3.00 0.19 -5.75
C HIS A 214 3.64 -0.38 -7.02
N THR A 215 4.45 0.41 -7.70
CA THR A 215 5.13 -0.01 -8.93
C THR A 215 6.32 -0.92 -8.62
N LEU A 216 7.13 -0.58 -7.61
CA LEU A 216 8.28 -1.39 -7.21
C LEU A 216 7.88 -2.81 -6.79
N SER A 217 6.77 -2.98 -6.06
CA SER A 217 6.25 -4.30 -5.70
C SER A 217 5.79 -5.10 -6.92
N ALA A 218 5.18 -4.46 -7.91
CA ALA A 218 4.75 -5.08 -9.14
C ALA A 218 5.96 -5.50 -9.99
N VAL A 219 6.94 -4.63 -10.17
CA VAL A 219 8.18 -4.94 -10.91
C VAL A 219 8.93 -6.10 -10.24
N ARG A 220 9.06 -6.08 -8.90
CA ARG A 220 9.68 -7.19 -8.17
C ARG A 220 8.99 -8.53 -8.42
N GLU A 221 7.67 -8.56 -8.54
CA GLU A 221 6.95 -9.80 -8.84
C GLU A 221 7.14 -10.27 -10.29
N LEU A 222 7.31 -9.34 -11.24
CA LEU A 222 7.52 -9.68 -12.65
C LEU A 222 8.93 -10.19 -12.94
N VAL A 223 9.95 -9.55 -12.35
CA VAL A 223 11.36 -9.75 -12.76
C VAL A 223 12.34 -9.94 -11.60
N GLY A 224 11.86 -10.01 -10.36
CA GLY A 224 12.69 -10.16 -9.17
C GLY A 224 13.34 -8.85 -8.69
N LEU A 225 14.38 -8.99 -7.87
CA LEU A 225 15.16 -7.86 -7.37
C LEU A 225 16.29 -7.50 -8.35
N PRO A 226 16.68 -6.23 -8.47
CA PRO A 226 17.86 -5.84 -9.20
C PRO A 226 19.13 -6.32 -8.50
N VAL A 227 20.21 -6.47 -9.27
CA VAL A 227 21.53 -6.81 -8.73
C VAL A 227 22.13 -5.63 -7.98
N GLU A 228 21.92 -4.41 -8.52
CA GLU A 228 22.40 -3.18 -7.91
C GLU A 228 21.58 -1.96 -8.36
N ILE A 229 21.73 -0.86 -7.63
CA ILE A 229 21.29 0.48 -8.03
C ILE A 229 22.50 1.16 -8.72
N GLU A 230 22.43 1.32 -10.04
CA GLU A 230 23.52 1.87 -10.83
C GLU A 230 23.66 3.39 -10.67
N SER A 231 22.55 4.09 -10.62
CA SER A 231 22.54 5.53 -10.38
C SER A 231 21.22 6.02 -9.81
N VAL A 232 21.30 7.14 -9.09
CA VAL A 232 20.13 7.86 -8.55
C VAL A 232 20.31 9.35 -8.80
N SER A 233 19.30 10.01 -9.34
CA SER A 233 19.21 11.46 -9.46
C SER A 233 17.98 11.96 -8.70
N VAL A 234 18.16 12.96 -7.85
CA VAL A 234 17.09 13.55 -7.03
C VAL A 234 17.05 15.05 -7.26
N GLN A 235 15.88 15.57 -7.63
CA GLN A 235 15.63 16.99 -7.75
C GLN A 235 14.25 17.32 -7.15
N GLY A 236 14.22 17.83 -5.92
CA GLY A 236 12.97 18.01 -5.20
C GLY A 236 12.22 16.68 -5.04
N GLU A 237 10.98 16.63 -5.48
CA GLU A 237 10.13 15.43 -5.48
C GLU A 237 10.19 14.64 -6.82
N HIS A 238 11.20 14.91 -7.64
CA HIS A 238 11.50 14.14 -8.83
C HIS A 238 12.72 13.24 -8.58
N VAL A 239 12.56 11.93 -8.74
CA VAL A 239 13.61 10.93 -8.55
C VAL A 239 13.68 10.03 -9.77
N ILE A 240 14.89 9.84 -10.28
CA ILE A 240 15.19 8.87 -11.33
C ILE A 240 16.19 7.87 -10.77
N ILE A 241 15.89 6.58 -10.91
CA ILE A 241 16.74 5.48 -10.46
C ILE A 241 17.01 4.57 -11.65
N VAL A 242 18.27 4.22 -11.85
CA VAL A 242 18.67 3.17 -12.79
C VAL A 242 19.02 1.92 -12.01
N PHE A 243 18.28 0.86 -12.28
CA PHE A 243 18.52 -0.48 -11.72
C PHE A 243 19.23 -1.36 -12.72
N ARG A 244 20.24 -2.10 -12.27
CA ARG A 244 20.90 -3.14 -13.03
C ARG A 244 20.33 -4.50 -12.64
N TYR A 245 19.81 -5.20 -13.63
CA TYR A 245 19.50 -6.63 -13.57
C TYR A 245 20.61 -7.42 -14.27
N ASN A 246 20.60 -8.75 -14.19
CA ASN A 246 21.68 -9.56 -14.78
C ASN A 246 21.88 -9.29 -16.28
N ASP A 247 20.79 -9.14 -17.05
CA ASP A 247 20.83 -9.07 -18.51
C ASP A 247 20.32 -7.74 -19.07
N PHE A 248 19.77 -6.84 -18.25
CA PHE A 248 19.18 -5.57 -18.73
C PHE A 248 19.26 -4.45 -17.70
N LEU A 249 19.06 -3.24 -18.18
CA LEU A 249 18.84 -2.06 -17.33
C LEU A 249 17.35 -1.72 -17.24
N ALA A 250 16.96 -1.21 -16.08
CA ALA A 250 15.61 -0.68 -15.87
C ALA A 250 15.68 0.74 -15.31
N VAL A 251 14.88 1.64 -15.87
CA VAL A 251 14.77 3.01 -15.38
C VAL A 251 13.44 3.20 -14.67
N TYR A 252 13.52 3.68 -13.45
CA TYR A 252 12.38 4.10 -12.65
C TYR A 252 12.35 5.61 -12.51
N GLU A 253 11.20 6.19 -12.76
CA GLU A 253 10.94 7.62 -12.64
C GLU A 253 9.74 7.83 -11.73
N ILE A 254 9.91 8.64 -10.69
CA ILE A 254 8.83 9.04 -9.79
C ILE A 254 8.83 10.55 -9.64
N LEU A 255 7.67 11.15 -9.79
CA LEU A 255 7.43 12.56 -9.61
C LEU A 255 6.10 12.77 -8.89
N ASN A 256 6.16 13.49 -7.79
CA ASN A 256 4.98 14.01 -7.11
C ASN A 256 4.90 15.50 -7.42
N ASP A 257 3.91 15.90 -8.22
CA ASP A 257 3.76 17.27 -8.69
C ASP A 257 2.28 17.64 -8.68
N GLN A 258 1.96 18.71 -7.96
CA GLN A 258 0.59 19.21 -7.82
C GLN A 258 0.05 19.86 -9.09
N ASP A 259 0.94 20.29 -9.99
CA ASP A 259 0.59 20.98 -11.23
C ASP A 259 0.42 20.00 -12.41
N VAL A 260 0.78 18.73 -12.26
CA VAL A 260 0.60 17.70 -13.29
C VAL A 260 -0.86 17.31 -13.40
N VAL A 261 -1.47 17.65 -14.52
CA VAL A 261 -2.91 17.42 -14.76
C VAL A 261 -3.26 15.93 -15.00
N GLN A 262 -2.26 15.09 -15.27
CA GLN A 262 -2.49 13.71 -15.66
C GLN A 262 -1.64 12.73 -14.89
N PHE A 263 -2.30 11.79 -14.21
CA PHE A 263 -1.66 10.65 -13.59
C PHE A 263 -1.07 9.71 -14.65
N ASP A 264 0.24 9.47 -14.62
CA ASP A 264 0.94 8.50 -15.47
C ASP A 264 1.70 7.48 -14.61
N ALA A 265 1.07 6.33 -14.36
CA ALA A 265 1.74 5.18 -13.78
C ALA A 265 1.77 4.05 -14.80
N SER A 266 2.96 3.60 -15.15
CA SER A 266 3.13 2.57 -16.17
C SER A 266 4.38 1.72 -15.95
N ILE A 267 4.32 0.47 -16.43
CA ILE A 267 5.45 -0.44 -16.55
C ILE A 267 5.56 -0.83 -18.03
N GLU A 268 6.71 -0.61 -18.63
CA GLU A 268 7.01 -0.96 -20.02
C GLU A 268 8.16 -1.95 -20.04
N ILE A 269 7.97 -3.07 -20.74
CA ILE A 269 8.94 -4.15 -20.89
C ILE A 269 9.23 -4.32 -22.37
N TYR A 270 10.49 -4.24 -22.73
CA TYR A 270 10.98 -4.37 -24.10
C TYR A 270 11.73 -5.69 -24.25
N GLN A 271 11.27 -6.50 -25.20
CA GLN A 271 11.90 -7.72 -25.66
C GLN A 271 12.15 -7.58 -27.17
N HIS A 272 12.99 -8.41 -27.77
CA HIS A 272 13.46 -8.24 -29.14
C HIS A 272 12.34 -7.88 -30.17
N ASP A 273 11.23 -8.56 -30.11
CA ASP A 273 10.11 -8.44 -31.06
C ASP A 273 8.77 -8.07 -30.40
N ARG A 274 8.82 -7.75 -29.08
CA ARG A 274 7.60 -7.48 -28.32
C ARG A 274 7.81 -6.36 -27.31
N ARG A 275 6.85 -5.46 -27.24
CA ARG A 275 6.74 -4.46 -26.18
C ARG A 275 5.45 -4.68 -25.41
N MET A 276 5.56 -4.81 -24.09
CA MET A 276 4.42 -4.86 -23.18
C MET A 276 4.32 -3.55 -22.43
N LYS A 277 3.11 -3.03 -22.26
CA LYS A 277 2.85 -1.84 -21.45
C LYS A 277 1.68 -2.11 -20.52
N ILE A 278 1.93 -2.04 -19.22
CA ILE A 278 0.91 -1.97 -18.17
C ILE A 278 0.76 -0.50 -17.83
N GLY A 279 -0.44 0.05 -17.99
CA GLY A 279 -0.76 1.44 -17.68
C GLY A 279 -2.00 1.55 -16.80
N ARG A 280 -2.42 2.78 -16.52
CA ARG A 280 -3.66 3.04 -15.78
C ARG A 280 -4.84 2.52 -16.59
N ALA A 281 -5.61 1.59 -16.02
CA ALA A 281 -6.96 1.09 -16.42
C ALA A 281 -7.24 0.80 -17.90
N SER A 282 -6.34 1.09 -18.82
CA SER A 282 -6.44 0.74 -20.22
C SER A 282 -5.18 0.00 -20.63
N CYS A 283 -5.16 -1.32 -20.38
CA CYS A 283 -4.24 -2.19 -21.10
C CYS A 283 -4.58 -2.13 -22.57
N ARG A 284 -3.91 -1.25 -23.29
CA ARG A 284 -3.81 -1.38 -24.74
C ARG A 284 -2.55 -2.19 -24.99
N GLU A 285 -2.74 -3.47 -25.25
CA GLU A 285 -1.74 -4.24 -25.97
C GLU A 285 -1.59 -3.56 -27.34
N ARG A 286 -0.44 -2.97 -27.59
CA ARG A 286 0.04 -2.77 -28.95
C ARG A 286 1.10 -3.83 -29.16
N VAL A 287 0.68 -4.87 -29.85
CA VAL A 287 1.57 -5.83 -30.52
C VAL A 287 2.35 -5.09 -31.59
#